data_15a5ee7eb378cd46308e5c5a39f61f21
#
_entry.id   15a5ee7eb378cd46308e5c5a39f61f21
#
_cell.length_a   1.000
_cell.length_b   1.000
_cell.length_c   1.000
_cell.angle_alpha   90.00
_cell.angle_beta   90.00
_cell.angle_gamma   90.00
#
_symmetry.space_group_name_H-M   'P 1'
#
loop_
_entity.id
_entity.type
_entity.pdbx_description
1 polymer ?
#
loop_
_entity_poly.entity_id
_entity_poly.type
_entity_poly.pdbx_seq_one_letter_code
_entity_poly.pdbx_strand_id
1 'polypeptide(L)'
;MKSDYVCFKQYRRPFKHEDVGRMPGVGEVITYEPISTYNPVLVQYALCHGRKRAVDLYYILCTIFGGDSMEVKYFNEKKYMYTNNSMVLNWKDFCNMCSFVFGVIDKIDDFYGLHYNHKKYEKNAEEYTEDDREDYQKHWMAYIGERLVSCYIDLHLKPLTIDRLPISGFYQPYKHKGEG
;
A
#
# COMPACT_ATOMS: atom_id res chain seq x y z
N MET A 1 13.17 23.43 -15.53
CA MET A 1 13.50 23.27 -14.09
C MET A 1 13.18 21.81 -13.74
N LYS A 2 14.13 21.01 -13.31
CA LYS A 2 13.84 19.70 -12.73
C LYS A 2 13.31 19.92 -11.33
N SER A 3 12.15 19.40 -11.02
CA SER A 3 11.62 19.42 -9.66
C SER A 3 12.43 18.44 -8.80
N ASP A 4 12.95 18.89 -7.68
CA ASP A 4 13.67 18.03 -6.72
C ASP A 4 12.71 17.21 -5.84
N TYR A 5 11.40 17.39 -6.02
CA TYR A 5 10.36 16.79 -5.18
C TYR A 5 9.24 16.20 -6.00
N VAL A 6 8.65 15.14 -5.45
CA VAL A 6 7.44 14.50 -5.95
C VAL A 6 6.34 14.64 -4.91
N CYS A 7 5.17 15.05 -5.36
CA CYS A 7 3.99 15.18 -4.52
C CYS A 7 2.86 14.31 -5.08
N PHE A 8 2.48 13.28 -4.33
CA PHE A 8 1.30 12.50 -4.58
C PHE A 8 0.15 13.03 -3.74
N LYS A 9 -0.99 13.25 -4.39
CA LYS A 9 -2.21 13.69 -3.72
C LYS A 9 -3.35 12.76 -4.08
N GLN A 10 -3.95 12.16 -3.09
CA GLN A 10 -5.22 11.49 -3.29
C GLN A 10 -6.31 12.54 -3.48
N TYR A 11 -7.15 12.40 -4.52
CA TYR A 11 -8.20 13.37 -4.84
C TYR A 11 -9.21 13.61 -3.70
N ARG A 12 -9.42 12.61 -2.82
CA ARG A 12 -10.30 12.70 -1.65
C ARG A 12 -9.64 13.31 -0.41
N ARG A 13 -8.31 13.42 -0.40
CA ARG A 13 -7.52 13.92 0.75
C ARG A 13 -6.31 14.69 0.24
N PRO A 14 -6.50 15.85 -0.37
CA PRO A 14 -5.37 16.67 -0.80
C PRO A 14 -4.65 17.26 0.40
N PHE A 15 -3.33 17.25 0.37
CA PHE A 15 -2.56 18.12 1.26
C PHE A 15 -2.98 19.58 1.02
N LYS A 16 -3.21 20.32 2.07
CA LYS A 16 -3.26 21.77 1.99
C LYS A 16 -1.81 22.30 1.98
N HIS A 17 -1.57 23.34 1.23
CA HIS A 17 -0.24 23.97 1.18
C HIS A 17 0.24 24.39 2.58
N GLU A 18 -0.69 24.76 3.45
CA GLU A 18 -0.46 25.19 4.84
C GLU A 18 0.01 24.04 5.74
N ASP A 19 -0.35 22.77 5.40
CA ASP A 19 0.03 21.59 6.17
C ASP A 19 1.52 21.22 5.97
N VAL A 20 2.15 21.75 4.91
CA VAL A 20 3.53 21.47 4.54
C VAL A 20 4.42 22.62 4.99
N GLY A 21 4.76 22.65 6.28
CA GLY A 21 5.57 23.73 6.87
C GLY A 21 6.98 23.86 6.31
N ARG A 22 7.55 22.76 5.76
CA ARG A 22 8.84 22.73 5.04
C ARG A 22 8.88 21.56 4.06
N MET A 23 9.73 21.66 3.05
CA MET A 23 9.98 20.52 2.16
C MET A 23 10.82 19.45 2.87
N PRO A 24 10.58 18.15 2.59
CA PRO A 24 11.33 17.07 3.21
C PRO A 24 12.77 17.02 2.68
N GLY A 25 13.73 16.73 3.56
CA GLY A 25 15.11 16.43 3.17
C GLY A 25 15.22 15.03 2.54
N VAL A 26 16.44 14.66 2.13
CA VAL A 26 16.74 13.28 1.71
C VAL A 26 16.56 12.35 2.91
N GLY A 27 15.88 11.23 2.70
CA GLY A 27 15.52 10.29 3.76
C GLY A 27 14.30 10.72 4.60
N GLU A 28 13.60 11.79 4.22
CA GLU A 28 12.37 12.23 4.88
C GLU A 28 11.18 12.16 3.92
N VAL A 29 9.99 11.92 4.47
CA VAL A 29 8.73 11.97 3.74
C VAL A 29 7.67 12.71 4.55
N ILE A 30 6.94 13.62 3.93
CA ILE A 30 5.74 14.21 4.51
C ILE A 30 4.57 13.31 4.12
N THR A 31 3.82 12.82 5.10
CA THR A 31 2.67 11.94 4.90
C THR A 31 1.66 12.13 6.03
N TYR A 32 0.48 11.57 5.88
CA TYR A 32 -0.48 11.52 6.97
C TYR A 32 -0.03 10.54 8.06
N GLU A 33 -0.50 10.78 9.29
CA GLU A 33 -0.33 9.80 10.36
C GLU A 33 -0.80 8.41 9.94
N PRO A 34 -0.11 7.34 10.36
CA PRO A 34 -0.51 5.99 10.02
C PRO A 34 -1.86 5.65 10.66
N ILE A 35 -2.62 4.79 10.02
CA ILE A 35 -3.84 4.22 10.61
C ILE A 35 -3.53 2.90 11.31
N SER A 36 -4.18 2.65 12.43
CA SER A 36 -4.17 1.33 13.06
C SER A 36 -4.91 0.31 12.18
N THR A 37 -4.31 -0.85 11.99
CA THR A 37 -4.94 -1.99 11.29
C THR A 37 -5.52 -3.02 12.26
N TYR A 38 -5.38 -2.83 13.58
CA TYR A 38 -5.73 -3.77 14.66
C TYR A 38 -5.00 -5.11 14.57
N ASN A 39 -4.80 -5.65 13.40
CA ASN A 39 -4.07 -6.87 13.09
C ASN A 39 -2.75 -6.54 12.39
N PRO A 40 -1.76 -7.46 12.40
CA PRO A 40 -0.60 -7.34 11.53
C PRO A 40 -0.99 -7.09 10.07
N VAL A 41 -0.17 -6.33 9.35
CA VAL A 41 -0.44 -5.89 7.97
C VAL A 41 -0.80 -7.08 7.06
N LEU A 42 -0.08 -8.21 7.20
CA LEU A 42 -0.35 -9.42 6.42
C LEU A 42 -1.70 -10.06 6.78
N VAL A 43 -2.05 -10.09 8.06
CA VAL A 43 -3.35 -10.62 8.52
C VAL A 43 -4.48 -9.71 8.05
N GLN A 44 -4.30 -8.39 8.12
CA GLN A 44 -5.28 -7.45 7.58
C GLN A 44 -5.46 -7.64 6.07
N TYR A 45 -4.37 -7.90 5.33
CA TYR A 45 -4.45 -8.23 3.91
C TYR A 45 -5.22 -9.53 3.66
N ALA A 46 -4.97 -10.58 4.47
CA ALA A 46 -5.71 -11.84 4.39
C ALA A 46 -7.22 -11.68 4.61
N LEU A 47 -7.62 -10.83 5.57
CA LEU A 47 -9.03 -10.55 5.85
C LEU A 47 -9.73 -9.78 4.71
N CYS A 48 -8.98 -9.00 3.93
CA CYS A 48 -9.52 -8.21 2.83
C CYS A 48 -9.48 -8.95 1.48
N HIS A 49 -8.44 -9.75 1.23
CA HIS A 49 -8.13 -10.31 -0.09
C HIS A 49 -7.97 -11.84 -0.12
N GLY A 50 -8.32 -12.50 0.99
CA GLY A 50 -8.26 -13.95 1.12
C GLY A 50 -6.90 -14.48 1.65
N ARG A 51 -6.99 -15.60 2.36
CA ARG A 51 -5.83 -16.22 3.03
C ARG A 51 -4.78 -16.70 2.03
N LYS A 52 -5.22 -17.28 0.91
CA LYS A 52 -4.33 -17.82 -0.11
C LYS A 52 -3.39 -16.74 -0.64
N ARG A 53 -3.93 -15.57 -1.02
CA ARG A 53 -3.11 -14.43 -1.48
C ARG A 53 -2.12 -13.94 -0.42
N ALA A 54 -2.53 -13.93 0.84
CA ALA A 54 -1.62 -13.51 1.92
C ALA A 54 -0.49 -14.52 2.12
N VAL A 55 -0.77 -15.82 2.00
CA VAL A 55 0.27 -16.88 2.07
C VAL A 55 1.23 -16.75 0.88
N ASP A 56 0.72 -16.57 -0.33
CA ASP A 56 1.53 -16.38 -1.53
C ASP A 56 2.41 -15.11 -1.40
N LEU A 57 1.82 -14.00 -0.94
CA LEU A 57 2.58 -12.78 -0.68
C LEU A 57 3.69 -12.99 0.35
N TYR A 58 3.39 -13.66 1.45
CA TYR A 58 4.38 -13.99 2.47
C TYR A 58 5.54 -14.81 1.87
N TYR A 59 5.23 -15.85 1.11
CA TYR A 59 6.21 -16.68 0.44
C TYR A 59 7.11 -15.87 -0.51
N ILE A 60 6.51 -14.99 -1.31
CA ILE A 60 7.23 -14.11 -2.22
C ILE A 60 8.15 -13.16 -1.45
N LEU A 61 7.67 -12.52 -0.39
CA LEU A 61 8.47 -11.63 0.44
C LEU A 61 9.66 -12.37 1.08
N CYS A 62 9.43 -13.58 1.62
CA CYS A 62 10.50 -14.42 2.15
C CYS A 62 11.53 -14.82 1.10
N THR A 63 11.09 -15.05 -0.14
CA THR A 63 11.97 -15.39 -1.26
C THR A 63 12.84 -14.22 -1.69
N ILE A 64 12.30 -13.00 -1.67
CA ILE A 64 13.02 -11.78 -2.08
C ILE A 64 13.99 -11.31 -1.00
N PHE A 65 13.51 -11.22 0.24
CA PHE A 65 14.20 -10.52 1.32
C PHE A 65 14.80 -11.46 2.39
N GLY A 66 14.36 -12.72 2.42
CA GLY A 66 14.66 -13.67 3.52
C GLY A 66 13.65 -13.59 4.66
N GLY A 67 13.37 -14.74 5.29
CA GLY A 67 12.31 -14.85 6.31
C GLY A 67 12.49 -13.98 7.55
N ASP A 68 13.74 -13.64 7.90
CA ASP A 68 14.08 -12.82 9.07
C ASP A 68 14.31 -11.34 8.75
N SER A 69 14.05 -10.92 7.51
CA SER A 69 14.26 -9.54 7.08
C SER A 69 13.30 -8.56 7.77
N MET A 70 13.67 -7.29 7.76
CA MET A 70 12.84 -6.22 8.33
C MET A 70 11.54 -6.05 7.56
N GLU A 71 11.55 -6.29 6.24
CA GLU A 71 10.39 -6.25 5.37
C GLU A 71 9.38 -7.33 5.76
N VAL A 72 9.83 -8.57 5.94
CA VAL A 72 8.95 -9.68 6.38
C VAL A 72 8.42 -9.42 7.79
N LYS A 73 9.25 -8.91 8.71
CA LYS A 73 8.82 -8.51 10.06
C LYS A 73 7.80 -7.37 10.02
N TYR A 74 7.98 -6.39 9.12
CA TYR A 74 6.97 -5.34 8.95
C TYR A 74 5.58 -5.92 8.68
N PHE A 75 5.47 -6.83 7.71
CA PHE A 75 4.18 -7.44 7.36
C PHE A 75 3.59 -8.31 8.47
N ASN A 76 4.43 -9.01 9.23
CA ASN A 76 3.98 -9.96 10.26
C ASN A 76 3.70 -9.31 11.63
N GLU A 77 4.29 -8.16 11.93
CA GLU A 77 4.27 -7.61 13.28
C GLU A 77 3.61 -6.24 13.36
N LYS A 78 3.79 -5.38 12.33
CA LYS A 78 3.26 -4.02 12.38
C LYS A 78 1.74 -4.01 12.24
N LYS A 79 1.10 -3.22 13.08
CA LYS A 79 -0.36 -3.06 13.16
C LYS A 79 -0.81 -1.65 12.75
N TYR A 80 -0.09 -1.06 11.84
CA TYR A 80 -0.40 0.24 11.25
C TYR A 80 0.11 0.34 9.82
N MET A 81 -0.46 1.26 9.08
CA MET A 81 -0.07 1.55 7.70
C MET A 81 -0.15 3.05 7.39
N TYR A 82 0.80 3.53 6.60
CA TYR A 82 0.69 4.81 5.90
C TYR A 82 -0.19 4.59 4.68
N THR A 83 -1.43 5.03 4.73
CA THR A 83 -2.42 4.78 3.68
C THR A 83 -2.63 5.98 2.77
N ASN A 84 -3.35 5.75 1.68
CA ASN A 84 -3.82 6.73 0.70
C ASN A 84 -2.73 7.28 -0.23
N ASN A 85 -1.50 6.78 -0.19
CA ASN A 85 -0.40 7.21 -1.08
C ASN A 85 -0.28 8.74 -1.22
N SER A 86 -0.71 9.50 -0.18
CA SER A 86 -0.56 10.95 -0.16
C SER A 86 0.74 11.27 0.52
N MET A 87 1.71 11.78 -0.23
CA MET A 87 3.04 12.04 0.29
C MET A 87 3.78 13.10 -0.51
N VAL A 88 4.73 13.75 0.15
CA VAL A 88 5.76 14.58 -0.49
C VAL A 88 7.11 14.03 -0.09
N LEU A 89 7.96 13.77 -1.07
CA LEU A 89 9.31 13.25 -0.85
C LEU A 89 10.29 13.78 -1.89
N ASN A 90 11.57 13.66 -1.56
CA ASN A 90 12.64 14.01 -2.48
C ASN A 90 12.65 13.08 -3.70
N TRP A 91 13.05 13.57 -4.87
CA TRP A 91 13.11 12.79 -6.11
C TRP A 91 13.94 11.51 -6.00
N LYS A 92 15.07 11.56 -5.28
CA LYS A 92 15.92 10.39 -5.06
C LYS A 92 15.20 9.32 -4.26
N ASP A 93 14.54 9.71 -3.17
CA ASP A 93 13.79 8.77 -2.31
C ASP A 93 12.57 8.19 -3.04
N PHE A 94 11.93 9.00 -3.88
CA PHE A 94 10.88 8.52 -4.78
C PHE A 94 11.38 7.43 -5.73
N CYS A 95 12.50 7.65 -6.40
CA CYS A 95 13.08 6.64 -7.30
C CYS A 95 13.43 5.34 -6.56
N ASN A 96 14.01 5.46 -5.36
CA ASN A 96 14.34 4.29 -4.54
C ASN A 96 13.08 3.53 -4.10
N MET A 97 12.04 4.25 -3.68
CA MET A 97 10.75 3.66 -3.33
C MET A 97 10.11 2.96 -4.52
N CYS A 98 10.12 3.57 -5.69
CA CYS A 98 9.62 2.95 -6.93
C CYS A 98 10.39 1.65 -7.24
N SER A 99 11.71 1.66 -7.15
CA SER A 99 12.55 0.48 -7.37
C SER A 99 12.20 -0.65 -6.40
N PHE A 100 11.98 -0.33 -5.13
CA PHE A 100 11.54 -1.29 -4.12
C PHE A 100 10.16 -1.86 -4.44
N VAL A 101 9.17 -1.00 -4.64
CA VAL A 101 7.77 -1.41 -4.85
C VAL A 101 7.63 -2.21 -6.14
N PHE A 102 8.16 -1.71 -7.25
CA PHE A 102 8.05 -2.40 -8.54
C PHE A 102 8.88 -3.68 -8.59
N GLY A 103 10.04 -3.72 -7.91
CA GLY A 103 10.80 -4.96 -7.80
C GLY A 103 10.04 -6.10 -7.13
N VAL A 104 9.19 -5.81 -6.14
CA VAL A 104 8.31 -6.80 -5.52
C VAL A 104 7.12 -7.12 -6.42
N ILE A 105 6.50 -6.11 -7.04
CA ILE A 105 5.36 -6.30 -7.96
C ILE A 105 5.76 -7.16 -9.16
N ASP A 106 6.96 -6.96 -9.72
CA ASP A 106 7.49 -7.80 -10.81
C ASP A 106 7.59 -9.27 -10.39
N LYS A 107 8.04 -9.53 -9.16
CA LYS A 107 8.10 -10.90 -8.63
C LYS A 107 6.73 -11.51 -8.39
N ILE A 108 5.74 -10.71 -8.00
CA ILE A 108 4.36 -11.16 -7.88
C ILE A 108 3.77 -11.47 -9.26
N ASP A 109 4.03 -10.61 -10.24
CA ASP A 109 3.61 -10.80 -11.63
C ASP A 109 4.19 -12.11 -12.21
N ASP A 110 5.49 -12.34 -12.02
CA ASP A 110 6.19 -13.57 -12.39
C ASP A 110 5.59 -14.80 -11.70
N PHE A 111 5.37 -14.73 -10.38
CA PHE A 111 4.84 -15.83 -9.57
C PHE A 111 3.48 -16.33 -10.08
N TYR A 112 2.61 -15.40 -10.45
CA TYR A 112 1.29 -15.72 -11.00
C TYR A 112 1.29 -15.90 -12.54
N GLY A 113 2.41 -15.68 -13.21
CA GLY A 113 2.54 -15.78 -14.68
C GLY A 113 1.64 -14.80 -15.43
N LEU A 114 1.45 -13.61 -14.88
CA LEU A 114 0.52 -12.61 -15.45
C LEU A 114 1.14 -11.93 -16.68
N HIS A 115 2.45 -11.67 -16.66
CA HIS A 115 3.21 -11.02 -17.74
C HIS A 115 2.61 -9.66 -18.14
N TYR A 116 2.17 -8.87 -17.16
CA TYR A 116 1.48 -7.58 -17.36
C TYR A 116 0.27 -7.66 -18.29
N ASN A 117 -0.35 -8.83 -18.40
CA ASN A 117 -1.48 -9.07 -19.27
C ASN A 117 -2.79 -8.87 -18.49
N HIS A 118 -3.56 -7.86 -18.89
CA HIS A 118 -4.81 -7.49 -18.23
C HIS A 118 -5.82 -8.65 -18.12
N LYS A 119 -5.97 -9.44 -19.18
CA LYS A 119 -6.90 -10.59 -19.16
C LYS A 119 -6.48 -11.69 -18.18
N LYS A 120 -5.16 -11.94 -18.09
CA LYS A 120 -4.64 -12.89 -17.09
C LYS A 120 -4.83 -12.36 -15.67
N TYR A 121 -4.65 -11.06 -15.49
CA TYR A 121 -4.88 -10.40 -14.22
C TYR A 121 -6.34 -10.50 -13.76
N GLU A 122 -7.29 -10.22 -14.64
CA GLU A 122 -8.73 -10.35 -14.37
C GLU A 122 -9.08 -11.80 -14.02
N LYS A 123 -8.66 -12.77 -14.83
CA LYS A 123 -8.88 -14.19 -14.56
C LYS A 123 -8.28 -14.62 -13.21
N ASN A 124 -7.07 -14.18 -12.88
CA ASN A 124 -6.47 -14.45 -11.57
C ASN A 124 -7.27 -13.81 -10.43
N ALA A 125 -7.82 -12.61 -10.62
CA ALA A 125 -8.68 -11.97 -9.63
C ALA A 125 -9.95 -12.81 -9.37
N GLU A 126 -10.59 -13.32 -10.40
CA GLU A 126 -11.77 -14.19 -10.31
C GLU A 126 -11.48 -15.49 -9.57
N GLU A 127 -10.35 -16.17 -9.88
CA GLU A 127 -9.97 -17.44 -9.25
C GLU A 127 -9.75 -17.34 -7.74
N TYR A 128 -9.48 -16.14 -7.23
CA TYR A 128 -9.20 -15.88 -5.81
C TYR A 128 -10.34 -15.19 -5.08
N THR A 129 -11.44 -14.93 -5.75
CA THR A 129 -12.61 -14.29 -5.13
C THR A 129 -13.41 -15.33 -4.35
N GLU A 130 -13.40 -15.22 -3.03
CA GLU A 130 -14.14 -16.11 -2.12
C GLU A 130 -15.52 -15.54 -1.73
N ASP A 131 -15.83 -14.30 -2.12
CA ASP A 131 -17.08 -13.61 -1.77
C ASP A 131 -17.56 -12.61 -2.82
N ASP A 132 -18.76 -12.05 -2.62
CA ASP A 132 -19.46 -11.13 -3.54
C ASP A 132 -18.78 -9.76 -3.78
N ARG A 133 -17.54 -9.57 -3.35
CA ARG A 133 -16.76 -8.33 -3.53
C ARG A 133 -15.87 -8.36 -4.77
N GLU A 134 -16.38 -8.88 -5.86
CA GLU A 134 -15.63 -9.06 -7.12
C GLU A 134 -14.87 -7.78 -7.56
N ASP A 135 -15.54 -6.63 -7.57
CA ASP A 135 -14.92 -5.37 -7.96
C ASP A 135 -13.77 -4.94 -7.05
N TYR A 136 -13.85 -5.26 -5.75
CA TYR A 136 -12.78 -4.98 -4.81
C TYR A 136 -11.57 -5.88 -5.07
N GLN A 137 -11.80 -7.14 -5.40
CA GLN A 137 -10.73 -8.09 -5.67
C GLN A 137 -9.98 -7.80 -6.99
N LYS A 138 -10.59 -7.12 -7.95
CA LYS A 138 -9.93 -6.67 -9.19
C LYS A 138 -8.78 -5.68 -8.93
N HIS A 139 -8.71 -5.07 -7.76
CA HIS A 139 -7.67 -4.10 -7.40
C HIS A 139 -6.61 -4.65 -6.41
N TRP A 140 -6.57 -5.98 -6.22
CA TRP A 140 -5.72 -6.61 -5.22
C TRP A 140 -4.23 -6.23 -5.31
N MET A 141 -3.68 -6.08 -6.51
CA MET A 141 -2.29 -5.67 -6.73
C MET A 141 -2.03 -4.24 -6.25
N ALA A 142 -2.97 -3.32 -6.48
CA ALA A 142 -2.88 -1.96 -5.98
C ALA A 142 -2.85 -1.90 -4.44
N TYR A 143 -3.61 -2.78 -3.79
CA TYR A 143 -3.59 -2.89 -2.33
C TYR A 143 -2.30 -3.50 -1.79
N ILE A 144 -1.63 -4.39 -2.54
CA ILE A 144 -0.26 -4.82 -2.21
C ILE A 144 0.69 -3.63 -2.35
N GLY A 145 0.62 -2.89 -3.46
CA GLY A 145 1.43 -1.70 -3.69
C GLY A 145 1.33 -0.68 -2.56
N GLU A 146 0.13 -0.42 -2.06
CA GLU A 146 -0.08 0.48 -0.91
C GLU A 146 0.65 -0.01 0.36
N ARG A 147 0.64 -1.31 0.62
CA ARG A 147 1.34 -1.90 1.76
C ARG A 147 2.85 -1.89 1.60
N LEU A 148 3.34 -2.09 0.39
CA LEU A 148 4.77 -1.99 0.07
C LEU A 148 5.28 -0.55 0.23
N VAL A 149 4.52 0.45 -0.23
CA VAL A 149 4.83 1.88 0.01
C VAL A 149 4.89 2.15 1.50
N SER A 150 3.91 1.66 2.27
CA SER A 150 3.89 1.81 3.72
C SER A 150 5.09 1.14 4.41
N CYS A 151 5.47 -0.07 3.96
CA CYS A 151 6.66 -0.77 4.42
C CYS A 151 7.93 0.05 4.13
N TYR A 152 8.07 0.58 2.92
CA TYR A 152 9.21 1.40 2.54
C TYR A 152 9.33 2.65 3.40
N ILE A 153 8.23 3.35 3.65
CA ILE A 153 8.19 4.54 4.52
C ILE A 153 8.67 4.17 5.93
N ASP A 154 8.14 3.10 6.50
CA ASP A 154 8.48 2.68 7.88
C ASP A 154 9.95 2.29 8.06
N LEU A 155 10.53 1.64 7.05
CA LEU A 155 11.87 1.06 7.16
C LEU A 155 13.00 1.97 6.65
N HIS A 156 12.72 2.83 5.68
CA HIS A 156 13.77 3.54 4.94
C HIS A 156 13.66 5.07 5.01
N LEU A 157 12.52 5.60 5.48
CA LEU A 157 12.31 7.04 5.56
C LEU A 157 11.96 7.46 6.98
N LYS A 158 12.22 8.73 7.28
CA LYS A 158 11.74 9.40 8.48
C LYS A 158 10.43 10.12 8.17
N PRO A 159 9.27 9.62 8.62
CA PRO A 159 8.01 10.28 8.35
C PRO A 159 7.88 11.58 9.15
N LEU A 160 7.49 12.64 8.47
CA LEU A 160 7.01 13.89 9.01
C LEU A 160 5.49 13.85 8.85
N THR A 161 4.80 13.52 9.92
CA THR A 161 3.36 13.27 9.84
C THR A 161 2.55 14.55 9.95
N ILE A 162 1.47 14.59 9.19
CA ILE A 162 0.44 15.61 9.25
C ILE A 162 -0.84 14.97 9.77
N ASP A 163 -1.57 15.70 10.62
CA ASP A 163 -2.84 15.25 11.14
C ASP A 163 -3.83 14.94 10.01
N ARG A 164 -4.53 13.85 10.14
CA ARG A 164 -5.63 13.53 9.23
C ARG A 164 -6.78 14.47 9.49
N LEU A 165 -7.13 15.26 8.50
CA LEU A 165 -8.39 15.96 8.55
C LEU A 165 -9.53 14.93 8.60
N PRO A 166 -10.51 15.09 9.51
CA PRO A 166 -11.66 14.23 9.52
C PRO A 166 -12.32 14.25 8.15
N ILE A 167 -12.67 13.08 7.63
CA ILE A 167 -13.39 12.97 6.35
C ILE A 167 -14.76 13.60 6.60
N SER A 168 -14.93 14.83 6.19
CA SER A 168 -16.26 15.43 6.16
C SER A 168 -17.06 14.69 5.08
N GLY A 169 -17.88 13.75 5.49
CA GLY A 169 -19.07 13.37 4.77
C GLY A 169 -19.08 12.10 3.92
N PHE A 170 -18.08 11.17 3.93
CA PHE A 170 -18.14 9.98 3.08
C PHE A 170 -17.62 8.67 3.69
N TYR A 171 -17.90 8.40 4.95
CA TYR A 171 -17.89 7.02 5.42
C TYR A 171 -19.34 6.59 5.64
N GLN A 172 -20.02 6.21 4.57
CA GLN A 172 -21.15 5.31 4.72
C GLN A 172 -20.56 3.91 4.87
N PRO A 173 -20.74 3.23 6.03
CA PRO A 173 -20.39 1.82 6.10
C PRO A 173 -21.17 1.10 5.02
N TYR A 174 -20.51 0.22 4.30
CA TYR A 174 -21.11 -0.62 3.28
C TYR A 174 -22.34 -1.31 3.91
N LYS A 175 -23.53 -0.88 3.56
CA LYS A 175 -24.75 -1.59 3.94
C LYS A 175 -24.77 -2.86 3.12
N HIS A 176 -24.63 -4.00 3.80
CA HIS A 176 -24.92 -5.28 3.18
C HIS A 176 -26.28 -5.19 2.50
N LYS A 177 -26.31 -5.41 1.17
CA LYS A 177 -27.57 -5.66 0.44
C LYS A 177 -28.08 -7.02 0.90
N GLY A 178 -28.88 -7.06 1.93
CA GLY A 178 -29.41 -8.33 2.45
C GLY A 178 -30.29 -8.24 3.70
N GLU A 179 -30.57 -7.04 4.18
CA GLU A 179 -31.57 -6.87 5.27
C GLU A 179 -32.64 -5.88 4.81
N GLY A 180 -33.69 -6.42 4.18
CA GLY A 180 -34.93 -5.81 3.84
C GLY A 180 -36.00 -6.85 3.73
#